data_ade69738e5487a00dc352e9d328a7108
#
_entry.id   ade69738e5487a00dc352e9d328a7108
#
_cell.length_a   1.000
_cell.length_b   1.000
_cell.length_c   1.000
_cell.angle_alpha   90.00
_cell.angle_beta   90.00
_cell.angle_gamma   90.00
#
_symmetry.space_group_name_H-M   'P 1'
#
loop_
_entity.id
_entity.type
_entity.pdbx_description
1 polymer ?
#
loop_
_entity_poly.entity_id
_entity_poly.type
_entity_poly.pdbx_seq_one_letter_code
_entity_poly.pdbx_strand_id
1 'polypeptide(L)'
;MALLKTIKAIGKYFYDIYDGVTSLARGMKVTGSYFVKPSTIVTQKYPENRATLKMFDNFKGELQLIHDENNKHSCNVCNTCARRCPNGSIEIIYKKVEGADGRTKKVLDKYVYHLETCSFCGLCVPSCDEFALRFDQEFEHAVFDRSKLTKVLNKPGSSSKAMKE
;
A
#
# COMPACT_ATOMS: atom_id res chain seq x y z
N MET A 1 -10.02 47.65 49.94
CA MET A 1 -9.92 46.32 49.29
C MET A 1 -10.69 46.24 47.97
N ALA A 2 -11.83 46.90 47.78
CA ALA A 2 -12.61 46.84 46.51
C ALA A 2 -11.87 47.47 45.33
N LEU A 3 -11.25 48.59 45.45
CA LEU A 3 -10.53 49.31 44.38
C LEU A 3 -9.38 48.48 43.75
N LEU A 4 -8.64 47.75 44.58
CA LEU A 4 -7.54 46.86 44.12
C LEU A 4 -8.06 45.66 43.32
N LYS A 5 -9.26 45.13 43.67
CA LYS A 5 -9.91 44.04 42.92
C LYS A 5 -10.39 44.52 41.53
N THR A 6 -10.95 45.75 41.47
CA THR A 6 -11.37 46.33 40.20
C THR A 6 -10.20 46.62 39.25
N ILE A 7 -9.09 47.15 39.74
CA ILE A 7 -7.88 47.39 38.92
C ILE A 7 -7.32 46.10 38.38
N LYS A 8 -7.25 45.03 39.19
CA LYS A 8 -6.83 43.70 38.75
C LYS A 8 -7.77 43.10 37.71
N ALA A 9 -9.08 43.29 37.85
CA ALA A 9 -10.08 42.82 36.89
C ALA A 9 -9.90 43.51 35.52
N ILE A 10 -9.71 44.83 35.52
CA ILE A 10 -9.44 45.62 34.31
C ILE A 10 -8.13 45.18 33.64
N GLY A 11 -7.04 45.01 34.42
CA GLY A 11 -5.79 44.54 33.89
C GLY A 11 -5.92 43.14 33.26
N LYS A 12 -6.62 42.23 33.90
CA LYS A 12 -6.91 40.89 33.35
C LYS A 12 -7.69 40.98 32.05
N TYR A 13 -8.72 41.85 31.97
CA TYR A 13 -9.51 42.04 30.77
C TYR A 13 -8.65 42.43 29.54
N PHE A 14 -7.80 43.43 29.71
CA PHE A 14 -6.88 43.84 28.64
C PHE A 14 -5.84 42.77 28.28
N TYR A 15 -5.37 42.04 29.26
CA TYR A 15 -4.45 40.91 29.02
C TYR A 15 -5.13 39.80 28.22
N ASP A 16 -6.39 39.45 28.57
CA ASP A 16 -7.17 38.41 27.88
C ASP A 16 -7.46 38.83 26.41
N ILE A 17 -7.75 40.14 26.18
CA ILE A 17 -7.88 40.66 24.80
C ILE A 17 -6.56 40.54 24.03
N TYR A 18 -5.45 40.95 24.64
CA TYR A 18 -4.14 40.88 23.99
C TYR A 18 -3.76 39.44 23.65
N ASP A 19 -3.98 38.50 24.57
CA ASP A 19 -3.73 37.07 24.35
C ASP A 19 -4.62 36.53 23.25
N GLY A 20 -5.90 36.85 23.23
CA GLY A 20 -6.84 36.47 22.19
C GLY A 20 -6.41 36.97 20.80
N VAL A 21 -6.02 38.24 20.68
CA VAL A 21 -5.56 38.82 19.41
C VAL A 21 -4.24 38.17 18.93
N THR A 22 -3.30 37.97 19.84
CA THR A 22 -2.02 37.32 19.47
C THR A 22 -2.19 35.86 19.08
N SER A 23 -3.08 35.14 19.75
CA SER A 23 -3.45 33.77 19.43
C SER A 23 -4.09 33.68 18.03
N LEU A 24 -5.05 34.57 17.74
CA LEU A 24 -5.67 34.68 16.44
C LEU A 24 -4.65 34.99 15.33
N ALA A 25 -3.78 35.96 15.57
CA ALA A 25 -2.75 36.34 14.60
C ALA A 25 -1.76 35.18 14.31
N ARG A 26 -1.40 34.40 15.34
CA ARG A 26 -0.57 33.19 15.17
C ARG A 26 -1.28 32.14 14.32
N GLY A 27 -2.56 31.88 14.59
CA GLY A 27 -3.37 30.95 13.79
C GLY A 27 -3.48 31.40 12.32
N MET A 28 -3.77 32.69 12.09
CA MET A 28 -3.84 33.26 10.74
C MET A 28 -2.49 33.22 10.02
N LYS A 29 -1.38 33.39 10.71
CA LYS A 29 -0.04 33.25 10.11
C LYS A 29 0.20 31.82 9.58
N VAL A 30 -0.21 30.79 10.33
CA VAL A 30 -0.08 29.40 9.91
C VAL A 30 -0.92 29.14 8.67
N THR A 31 -2.21 29.45 8.69
CA THR A 31 -3.09 29.25 7.53
C THR A 31 -2.68 30.06 6.32
N GLY A 32 -2.30 31.34 6.52
CA GLY A 32 -1.82 32.21 5.46
C GLY A 32 -0.52 31.73 4.82
N SER A 33 0.34 31.02 5.56
CA SER A 33 1.56 30.45 4.99
C SER A 33 1.27 29.41 3.89
N TYR A 34 0.21 28.63 4.04
CA TYR A 34 -0.22 27.67 3.01
C TYR A 34 -0.82 28.35 1.78
N PHE A 35 -1.44 29.51 1.96
CA PHE A 35 -1.96 30.28 0.84
C PHE A 35 -0.83 30.91 0.00
N VAL A 36 0.22 31.42 0.66
CA VAL A 36 1.35 32.10 -0.01
C VAL A 36 2.36 31.12 -0.60
N LYS A 37 2.47 29.91 -0.03
CA LYS A 37 3.44 28.88 -0.45
C LYS A 37 2.74 27.65 -1.02
N PRO A 38 2.36 27.65 -2.32
CA PRO A 38 1.67 26.51 -2.93
C PRO A 38 2.51 25.21 -2.93
N SER A 39 3.85 25.32 -2.82
CA SER A 39 4.74 24.15 -2.69
C SER A 39 4.54 23.32 -1.41
N THR A 40 3.87 23.87 -0.40
CA THR A 40 3.54 23.14 0.83
C THR A 40 2.25 22.34 0.74
N ILE A 41 1.51 22.48 -0.37
CA ILE A 41 0.25 21.74 -0.60
C ILE A 41 0.60 20.33 -1.05
N VAL A 42 0.39 19.35 -0.17
CA VAL A 42 0.59 17.92 -0.47
C VAL A 42 -0.68 17.22 -0.95
N THR A 43 -1.78 17.93 -1.05
CA THR A 43 -3.07 17.40 -1.51
C THR A 43 -2.98 17.00 -2.97
N GLN A 44 -3.32 15.76 -3.27
CA GLN A 44 -3.36 15.27 -4.63
C GLN A 44 -4.76 15.48 -5.23
N LYS A 45 -4.80 15.95 -6.49
CA LYS A 45 -6.04 16.21 -7.21
C LYS A 45 -6.35 15.04 -8.14
N TYR A 46 -6.89 13.97 -7.59
CA TYR A 46 -7.37 12.86 -8.39
C TYR A 46 -8.78 13.19 -8.93
N PRO A 47 -9.12 12.94 -10.22
CA PRO A 47 -8.35 12.18 -11.21
C PRO A 47 -7.38 13.01 -12.08
N GLU A 48 -7.27 14.33 -11.91
CA GLU A 48 -6.50 15.21 -12.81
C GLU A 48 -5.01 14.88 -12.83
N ASN A 49 -4.45 14.45 -11.69
CA ASN A 49 -3.03 14.10 -11.57
C ASN A 49 -2.75 12.59 -11.74
N ARG A 50 -3.69 11.81 -12.28
CA ARG A 50 -3.58 10.34 -12.41
C ARG A 50 -2.27 9.88 -13.03
N ALA A 51 -1.80 10.56 -14.08
CA ALA A 51 -0.57 10.20 -14.80
C ALA A 51 0.72 10.42 -14.00
N THR A 52 0.69 11.33 -13.01
CA THR A 52 1.84 11.71 -12.18
C THR A 52 1.72 11.24 -10.74
N LEU A 53 0.60 10.59 -10.42
CA LEU A 53 0.30 10.13 -9.08
C LEU A 53 1.29 9.05 -8.64
N LYS A 54 2.02 9.33 -7.57
CA LYS A 54 2.88 8.36 -6.92
C LYS A 54 2.42 8.19 -5.49
N MET A 55 2.06 6.96 -5.15
CA MET A 55 1.72 6.61 -3.78
C MET A 55 2.99 6.47 -2.92
N PHE A 56 2.83 6.51 -1.61
CA PHE A 56 3.92 6.29 -0.67
C PHE A 56 4.49 4.85 -0.77
N ASP A 57 5.74 4.65 -0.36
CA ASP A 57 6.49 3.41 -0.59
C ASP A 57 5.84 2.15 0.03
N ASN A 58 5.12 2.32 1.14
CA ASN A 58 4.41 1.22 1.81
C ASN A 58 2.97 1.03 1.32
N PHE A 59 2.59 1.67 0.21
CA PHE A 59 1.26 1.50 -0.36
C PHE A 59 1.05 0.06 -0.83
N LYS A 60 -0.12 -0.47 -0.53
CA LYS A 60 -0.51 -1.84 -0.89
C LYS A 60 -1.65 -1.77 -1.90
N GLY A 61 -1.31 -1.61 -3.16
CA GLY A 61 -2.28 -1.62 -4.25
C GLY A 61 -2.68 -3.04 -4.62
N GLU A 62 -2.04 -3.64 -5.59
CA GLU A 62 -2.30 -5.00 -6.05
C GLU A 62 -1.12 -5.92 -5.75
N LEU A 63 -1.40 -7.17 -5.37
CA LEU A 63 -0.35 -8.18 -5.20
C LEU A 63 0.20 -8.59 -6.56
N GLN A 64 1.51 -8.63 -6.69
CA GLN A 64 2.20 -9.05 -7.90
C GLN A 64 3.23 -10.14 -7.62
N LEU A 65 3.37 -11.07 -8.56
CA LEU A 65 4.47 -12.00 -8.62
C LEU A 65 5.63 -11.36 -9.40
N ILE A 66 6.80 -11.27 -8.78
CA ILE A 66 7.98 -10.64 -9.39
C ILE A 66 8.55 -11.55 -10.46
N HIS A 67 8.71 -11.01 -11.67
CA HIS A 67 9.35 -11.67 -12.79
C HIS A 67 10.60 -10.90 -13.21
N ASP A 68 11.65 -11.63 -13.58
CA ASP A 68 12.84 -11.03 -14.17
C ASP A 68 12.62 -10.70 -15.66
N GLU A 69 13.61 -10.06 -16.28
CA GLU A 69 13.65 -9.75 -17.71
C GLU A 69 13.45 -10.99 -18.61
N ASN A 70 13.92 -12.14 -18.15
CA ASN A 70 13.76 -13.44 -18.82
C ASN A 70 12.45 -14.17 -18.48
N ASN A 71 11.46 -13.47 -17.93
CA ASN A 71 10.17 -14.00 -17.51
C ASN A 71 10.30 -15.16 -16.48
N LYS A 72 11.32 -15.14 -15.63
CA LYS A 72 11.52 -16.13 -14.57
C LYS A 72 11.07 -15.56 -13.22
N HIS A 73 10.39 -16.37 -12.42
CA HIS A 73 9.97 -16.02 -11.07
C HIS A 73 10.69 -16.87 -10.01
N SER A 74 10.84 -16.34 -8.79
CA SER A 74 11.52 -17.03 -7.68
C SER A 74 10.59 -17.96 -6.87
N CYS A 75 9.30 -18.05 -7.18
CA CYS A 75 8.36 -18.87 -6.43
C CYS A 75 8.72 -20.36 -6.52
N ASN A 76 8.93 -21.01 -5.36
CA ASN A 76 9.25 -22.43 -5.19
C ASN A 76 8.04 -23.30 -4.82
N VAL A 77 6.82 -22.76 -4.89
CA VAL A 77 5.57 -23.49 -4.61
C VAL A 77 5.50 -24.03 -3.16
N CYS A 78 6.06 -23.31 -2.18
CA CYS A 78 6.04 -23.70 -0.76
C CYS A 78 4.66 -23.54 -0.09
N ASN A 79 3.75 -22.81 -0.71
CA ASN A 79 2.37 -22.57 -0.25
C ASN A 79 2.26 -21.78 1.07
N THR A 80 3.33 -21.17 1.56
CA THR A 80 3.36 -20.42 2.83
C THR A 80 2.49 -19.18 2.76
N CYS A 81 2.54 -18.43 1.64
CA CYS A 81 1.72 -17.23 1.44
C CYS A 81 0.21 -17.53 1.46
N ALA A 82 -0.22 -18.65 0.86
CA ALA A 82 -1.62 -19.07 0.88
C ALA A 82 -2.08 -19.45 2.30
N ARG A 83 -1.25 -20.18 3.06
CA ARG A 83 -1.55 -20.55 4.45
C ARG A 83 -1.56 -19.37 5.41
N ARG A 84 -0.77 -18.32 5.13
CA ARG A 84 -0.72 -17.09 5.93
C ARG A 84 -1.85 -16.13 5.62
N CYS A 85 -2.55 -16.32 4.51
CA CYS A 85 -3.64 -15.44 4.11
C CYS A 85 -4.89 -15.72 4.97
N PRO A 86 -5.37 -14.74 5.78
CA PRO A 86 -6.52 -14.94 6.65
C PRO A 86 -7.83 -15.13 5.86
N ASN A 87 -7.90 -14.57 4.65
CA ASN A 87 -9.11 -14.59 3.83
C ASN A 87 -9.05 -15.64 2.70
N GLY A 88 -7.99 -16.43 2.60
CA GLY A 88 -7.85 -17.41 1.54
C GLY A 88 -7.78 -16.83 0.13
N SER A 89 -7.28 -15.59 -0.01
CA SER A 89 -7.24 -14.87 -1.30
C SER A 89 -6.18 -15.39 -2.27
N ILE A 90 -5.38 -16.38 -1.88
CA ILE A 90 -4.27 -16.91 -2.68
C ILE A 90 -4.46 -18.40 -2.87
N GLU A 91 -4.47 -18.84 -4.14
CA GLU A 91 -4.51 -20.24 -4.52
C GLU A 91 -3.31 -20.56 -5.41
N ILE A 92 -2.56 -21.61 -5.08
CA ILE A 92 -1.37 -22.04 -5.83
C ILE A 92 -1.63 -23.38 -6.49
N ILE A 93 -1.78 -23.37 -7.80
CA ILE A 93 -1.95 -24.56 -8.64
C ILE A 93 -0.57 -24.94 -9.17
N TYR A 94 -0.18 -26.18 -8.95
CA TYR A 94 1.15 -26.67 -9.36
C TYR A 94 1.05 -28.00 -10.08
N LYS A 95 2.02 -28.24 -10.96
CA LYS A 95 2.24 -29.54 -11.65
C LYS A 95 3.43 -30.24 -11.03
N LYS A 96 3.37 -31.55 -10.96
CA LYS A 96 4.53 -32.38 -10.60
C LYS A 96 5.24 -32.76 -11.90
N VAL A 97 6.53 -32.41 -11.98
CA VAL A 97 7.38 -32.74 -13.12
C VAL A 97 8.51 -33.64 -12.60
N GLU A 98 8.78 -34.74 -13.29
CA GLU A 98 9.92 -35.60 -12.98
C GLU A 98 11.20 -34.91 -13.48
N GLY A 99 12.11 -34.63 -12.55
CA GLY A 99 13.44 -34.10 -12.90
C GLY A 99 14.34 -35.17 -13.46
N ALA A 100 15.42 -34.78 -14.14
CA ALA A 100 16.45 -35.67 -14.65
C ALA A 100 17.06 -36.62 -13.58
N ASP A 101 16.95 -36.19 -12.30
CA ASP A 101 17.44 -36.96 -11.13
C ASP A 101 16.44 -37.98 -10.60
N GLY A 102 15.31 -38.25 -11.28
CA GLY A 102 14.24 -39.13 -10.81
C GLY A 102 13.44 -38.58 -9.63
N ARG A 103 13.68 -37.33 -9.21
CA ARG A 103 12.93 -36.65 -8.14
C ARG A 103 11.80 -35.84 -8.71
N THR A 104 10.58 -35.98 -8.16
CA THR A 104 9.43 -35.17 -8.52
C THR A 104 9.61 -33.75 -7.97
N LYS A 105 9.69 -32.76 -8.87
CA LYS A 105 9.70 -31.33 -8.53
C LYS A 105 8.31 -30.74 -8.74
N LYS A 106 7.91 -29.84 -7.83
CA LYS A 106 6.67 -29.05 -7.97
C LYS A 106 6.98 -27.81 -8.80
N VAL A 107 6.23 -27.60 -9.87
CA VAL A 107 6.36 -26.44 -10.74
C VAL A 107 5.07 -25.65 -10.68
N LEU A 108 5.16 -24.32 -10.54
CA LEU A 108 4.00 -23.44 -10.55
C LEU A 108 3.31 -23.52 -11.91
N ASP A 109 2.03 -23.88 -11.91
CA ASP A 109 1.18 -23.80 -13.10
C ASP A 109 0.42 -22.47 -13.12
N LYS A 110 -0.35 -22.19 -12.05
CA LYS A 110 -1.06 -20.92 -11.91
C LYS A 110 -0.94 -20.40 -10.47
N TYR A 111 -0.65 -19.12 -10.35
CA TYR A 111 -0.77 -18.38 -9.11
C TYR A 111 -2.05 -17.55 -9.17
N VAL A 112 -3.12 -18.06 -8.58
CA VAL A 112 -4.44 -17.41 -8.61
C VAL A 112 -4.56 -16.48 -7.41
N TYR A 113 -4.95 -15.25 -7.69
CA TYR A 113 -5.15 -14.20 -6.70
C TYR A 113 -6.58 -13.67 -6.78
N HIS A 114 -7.31 -13.83 -5.69
CA HIS A 114 -8.67 -13.34 -5.52
C HIS A 114 -8.65 -11.96 -4.88
N LEU A 115 -8.61 -10.92 -5.72
CA LEU A 115 -8.56 -9.54 -5.29
C LEU A 115 -9.83 -9.16 -4.49
N GLU A 116 -10.97 -9.73 -4.85
CA GLU A 116 -12.27 -9.49 -4.21
C GLU A 116 -12.33 -9.92 -2.74
N THR A 117 -11.48 -10.84 -2.32
CA THR A 117 -11.41 -11.31 -0.92
C THR A 117 -10.20 -10.78 -0.17
N CYS A 118 -9.29 -10.08 -0.86
CA CYS A 118 -8.08 -9.57 -0.26
C CYS A 118 -8.34 -8.34 0.62
N SER A 119 -7.85 -8.38 1.86
CA SER A 119 -7.89 -7.23 2.79
C SER A 119 -6.64 -6.36 2.77
N PHE A 120 -5.73 -6.57 1.82
CA PHE A 120 -4.47 -5.83 1.67
C PHE A 120 -3.61 -5.78 2.96
N CYS A 121 -3.75 -6.76 3.83
CA CYS A 121 -3.02 -6.83 5.10
C CYS A 121 -1.49 -6.93 4.94
N GLY A 122 -1.02 -7.50 3.82
CA GLY A 122 0.40 -7.59 3.48
C GLY A 122 1.14 -8.76 4.11
N LEU A 123 0.50 -9.67 4.83
CA LEU A 123 1.17 -10.79 5.50
C LEU A 123 1.83 -11.80 4.54
N CYS A 124 1.34 -11.88 3.29
CA CYS A 124 1.89 -12.81 2.28
C CYS A 124 3.30 -12.42 1.81
N VAL A 125 3.62 -11.12 1.77
CA VAL A 125 4.91 -10.63 1.27
C VAL A 125 6.06 -11.01 2.20
N PRO A 126 6.07 -10.65 3.50
CA PRO A 126 7.15 -11.03 4.41
C PRO A 126 7.19 -12.52 4.74
N SER A 127 6.12 -13.28 4.46
CA SER A 127 6.09 -14.73 4.63
C SER A 127 6.69 -15.51 3.44
N CYS A 128 7.10 -14.81 2.39
CA CYS A 128 7.75 -15.40 1.23
C CYS A 128 9.28 -15.34 1.38
N ASP A 129 9.92 -16.45 1.73
CA ASP A 129 11.38 -16.54 1.92
C ASP A 129 12.14 -16.26 0.61
N GLU A 130 11.53 -16.52 -0.54
CA GLU A 130 12.12 -16.29 -1.88
C GLU A 130 11.87 -14.86 -2.41
N PHE A 131 11.26 -13.98 -1.62
CA PHE A 131 10.93 -12.60 -2.02
C PHE A 131 10.24 -12.50 -3.39
N ALA A 132 9.42 -13.50 -3.72
CA ALA A 132 8.75 -13.59 -5.01
C ALA A 132 7.54 -12.65 -5.14
N LEU A 133 7.07 -12.06 -4.05
CA LEU A 133 5.85 -11.27 -3.98
C LEU A 133 6.14 -9.83 -3.59
N ARG A 134 5.39 -8.90 -4.20
CA ARG A 134 5.35 -7.49 -3.78
C ARG A 134 3.95 -6.92 -4.01
N PHE A 135 3.64 -5.80 -3.37
CA PHE A 135 2.51 -4.96 -3.74
C PHE A 135 2.94 -3.91 -4.75
N ASP A 136 2.09 -3.67 -5.73
CA ASP A 136 2.25 -2.60 -6.70
C ASP A 136 1.48 -1.34 -6.26
N GLN A 137 1.60 -0.28 -7.03
CA GLN A 137 0.93 0.99 -6.79
C GLN A 137 -0.43 1.11 -7.49
N GLU A 138 -0.84 0.08 -8.23
CA GLU A 138 -2.13 0.06 -8.90
C GLU A 138 -3.27 -0.12 -7.90
N PHE A 139 -4.26 0.77 -7.95
CA PHE A 139 -5.39 0.80 -6.99
C PHE A 139 -6.76 0.91 -7.68
N GLU A 140 -6.78 1.04 -8.98
CA GLU A 140 -8.04 1.15 -9.73
C GLU A 140 -8.59 -0.22 -10.10
N HIS A 141 -9.38 -0.78 -9.19
CA HIS A 141 -9.91 -2.14 -9.32
C HIS A 141 -11.42 -2.18 -9.61
N ALA A 142 -12.00 -1.04 -10.03
CA ALA A 142 -13.42 -0.98 -10.36
C ALA A 142 -13.72 -1.76 -11.64
N VAL A 143 -14.54 -2.78 -11.54
CA VAL A 143 -14.97 -3.65 -12.65
C VAL A 143 -16.47 -3.93 -12.59
N PHE A 144 -17.11 -4.17 -13.73
CA PHE A 144 -18.52 -4.53 -13.81
C PHE A 144 -18.78 -6.01 -13.44
N ASP A 145 -17.80 -6.87 -13.71
CA ASP A 145 -17.90 -8.30 -13.49
C ASP A 145 -16.89 -8.75 -12.43
N ARG A 146 -17.40 -9.40 -11.40
CA ARG A 146 -16.57 -9.90 -10.28
C ARG A 146 -15.50 -10.89 -10.73
N SER A 147 -15.76 -11.67 -11.78
CA SER A 147 -14.78 -12.64 -12.30
C SER A 147 -13.46 -12.01 -12.73
N LYS A 148 -13.48 -10.72 -13.10
CA LYS A 148 -12.28 -9.96 -13.48
C LYS A 148 -11.36 -9.61 -12.28
N LEU A 149 -11.86 -9.75 -11.05
CA LEU A 149 -11.08 -9.57 -9.84
C LEU A 149 -10.26 -10.81 -9.46
N THR A 150 -10.58 -11.96 -10.06
CA THR A 150 -9.71 -13.14 -9.95
C THR A 150 -8.62 -13.06 -11.02
N LYS A 151 -7.38 -12.88 -10.59
CA LYS A 151 -6.23 -12.68 -11.46
C LYS A 151 -5.24 -13.82 -11.37
N VAL A 152 -4.59 -14.14 -12.49
CA VAL A 152 -3.48 -15.08 -12.55
C VAL A 152 -2.20 -14.25 -12.60
N LEU A 153 -1.39 -14.31 -11.53
CA LEU A 153 -0.23 -13.42 -11.36
C LEU A 153 1.00 -13.86 -12.15
N ASN A 154 1.12 -15.16 -12.47
CA ASN A 154 2.23 -15.62 -13.30
C ASN A 154 1.98 -15.32 -14.77
N LYS A 155 2.98 -14.74 -15.42
CA LYS A 155 2.92 -14.42 -16.86
C LYS A 155 2.89 -15.69 -17.70
N PRO A 156 2.23 -15.69 -18.88
CA PRO A 156 2.27 -16.82 -19.78
C PRO A 156 3.69 -17.19 -20.16
N GLY A 157 4.03 -18.50 -20.12
CA GLY A 157 5.38 -18.98 -20.40
C GLY A 157 6.42 -18.70 -19.31
N SER A 158 6.01 -18.22 -18.14
CA SER A 158 6.94 -18.01 -17.02
C SER A 158 7.48 -19.32 -16.46
N SER A 159 8.77 -19.33 -16.09
CA SER A 159 9.44 -20.47 -15.49
C SER A 159 10.02 -20.12 -14.11
N SER A 160 10.15 -21.12 -13.23
CA SER A 160 10.77 -20.93 -11.92
C SER A 160 12.29 -20.87 -12.02
N LYS A 161 12.94 -19.94 -11.31
CA LYS A 161 14.40 -19.91 -11.15
C LYS A 161 14.97 -21.15 -10.45
N ALA A 162 14.15 -21.85 -9.64
CA ALA A 162 14.52 -23.08 -8.97
C ALA A 162 14.73 -24.26 -9.95
N MET A 163 14.32 -24.12 -11.20
CA MET A 163 14.62 -25.04 -12.28
C MET A 163 15.97 -24.68 -12.91
N LYS A 164 17.04 -24.59 -12.12
CA LYS A 164 18.40 -24.67 -12.69
C LYS A 164 18.63 -26.10 -13.13
N GLU A 165 18.96 -26.24 -14.41
CA GLU A 165 19.47 -27.42 -15.06
C GLU A 165 20.53 -28.14 -14.24
#